data_2a415569391d3855a92599a4b13c406c
#
_entry.id   2a415569391d3855a92599a4b13c406c
#
_cell.length_a   1.000
_cell.length_b   1.000
_cell.length_c   1.000
_cell.angle_alpha   90.00
_cell.angle_beta   90.00
_cell.angle_gamma   90.00
#
_symmetry.space_group_name_H-M   'P 1'
#
loop_
_entity.id
_entity.type
_entity.pdbx_description
1 polymer ?
#
loop_
_entity_poly.entity_id
_entity_poly.type
_entity_poly.pdbx_seq_one_letter_code
_entity_poly.pdbx_strand_id
1 'polypeptide(L)'
;YTIFFLILKLVKMANKDDVTFYDTNAFNGEPPNIQLNHEIFYSGVALIHPFLGKPYVDPSIYNVKITYLSGVKDGFSFRYVPNVLPIEICDINKFGSHYKELFGKKDLKNLYCVKDFSQILQGHQTYDKYSYYNIQFFPCVNSSTNNNMCAPKANITQLLTKFGVTFAMQDVDLTPQDYKNPIKHRLKEVSLIVESNMYMEVHSYWRVINIETDEDIFGLGTSNNIRKEKYLKYEQAQILYSRGQLNLSDPDTPLISFTVGLSEQELTETRTYPKLIAVIGDVGGFMEVIFSGFSVLAAILTETLYQKSLV
;
A
#
# COMPACT_ATOMS: atom_id res chain seq x y z
N TYR A 1 36.46 16.59 -24.78
CA TYR A 1 35.91 16.31 -23.43
C TYR A 1 34.53 16.89 -23.24
N THR A 2 34.28 18.13 -23.57
CA THR A 2 33.00 18.83 -23.38
C THR A 2 31.87 18.17 -24.16
N ILE A 3 32.09 17.81 -25.43
CA ILE A 3 31.08 17.09 -26.24
C ILE A 3 30.76 15.74 -25.62
N PHE A 4 31.75 15.02 -25.14
CA PHE A 4 31.54 13.73 -24.45
C PHE A 4 30.72 13.92 -23.17
N PHE A 5 31.05 14.93 -22.36
CA PHE A 5 30.32 15.25 -21.15
C PHE A 5 28.85 15.62 -21.43
N LEU A 6 28.61 16.44 -22.46
CA LEU A 6 27.26 16.78 -22.93
C LEU A 6 26.48 15.54 -23.36
N ILE A 7 27.08 14.68 -24.17
CA ILE A 7 26.45 13.44 -24.63
C ILE A 7 26.10 12.56 -23.43
N LEU A 8 27.01 12.40 -22.47
CA LEU A 8 26.78 11.60 -21.28
C LEU A 8 25.58 12.13 -20.47
N LYS A 9 25.51 13.45 -20.26
CA LYS A 9 24.41 14.10 -19.56
C LYS A 9 23.09 13.98 -20.31
N LEU A 10 23.08 14.13 -21.61
CA LEU A 10 21.89 13.95 -22.46
C LEU A 10 21.41 12.49 -22.45
N VAL A 11 22.34 11.52 -22.48
CA VAL A 11 21.98 10.09 -22.37
C VAL A 11 21.33 9.80 -21.00
N LYS A 12 21.91 10.30 -19.90
CA LYS A 12 21.33 10.14 -18.56
C LYS A 12 19.95 10.79 -18.47
N MET A 13 19.76 11.98 -19.04
CA MET A 13 18.46 12.65 -19.09
C MET A 13 17.46 11.83 -19.92
N ALA A 14 17.84 11.33 -21.09
CA ALA A 14 16.96 10.52 -21.95
C ALA A 14 16.57 9.19 -21.32
N ASN A 15 17.48 8.56 -20.59
CA ASN A 15 17.22 7.33 -19.84
C ASN A 15 16.48 7.59 -18.52
N LYS A 16 16.36 8.87 -18.12
CA LYS A 16 15.80 9.28 -16.83
C LYS A 16 16.56 8.64 -15.65
N ASP A 17 17.89 8.53 -15.81
CA ASP A 17 18.80 8.13 -14.75
C ASP A 17 18.96 9.26 -13.73
N ASP A 18 19.54 8.96 -12.56
CA ASP A 18 19.77 9.93 -11.48
C ASP A 18 18.46 10.59 -10.97
N VAL A 19 17.40 9.79 -10.75
CA VAL A 19 16.14 10.26 -10.16
C VAL A 19 16.39 10.81 -8.77
N THR A 20 16.00 12.07 -8.55
CA THR A 20 15.95 12.68 -7.22
C THR A 20 14.55 12.52 -6.66
N PHE A 21 14.42 12.10 -5.41
CA PHE A 21 13.14 11.93 -4.75
C PHE A 21 13.12 12.65 -3.41
N TYR A 22 11.93 13.10 -3.02
CA TYR A 22 11.68 13.76 -1.74
C TYR A 22 10.46 13.13 -1.11
N ASP A 23 10.62 12.64 0.12
CA ASP A 23 9.53 12.11 0.92
C ASP A 23 8.94 13.25 1.76
N THR A 24 7.66 13.49 1.62
CA THR A 24 6.92 14.37 2.51
C THR A 24 5.82 13.58 3.22
N ASN A 25 5.94 13.46 4.54
CA ASN A 25 4.84 13.01 5.38
C ASN A 25 3.87 14.19 5.53
N ALA A 26 2.80 14.18 4.75
CA ALA A 26 1.85 15.28 4.79
C ALA A 26 0.80 15.02 5.85
N PHE A 27 0.73 15.92 6.82
CA PHE A 27 -0.41 16.13 7.68
C PHE A 27 -1.14 17.36 7.14
N ASN A 28 -1.86 17.18 6.02
CA ASN A 28 -2.42 18.33 5.27
C ASN A 28 -3.72 18.88 5.85
N GLY A 29 -4.11 18.48 7.06
CA GLY A 29 -5.39 18.91 7.67
C GLY A 29 -6.62 18.24 7.06
N GLU A 30 -6.51 17.67 5.86
CA GLU A 30 -7.54 16.85 5.25
C GLU A 30 -7.31 15.37 5.54
N PRO A 31 -8.38 14.59 5.79
CA PRO A 31 -8.22 13.16 6.04
C PRO A 31 -7.71 12.44 4.80
N PRO A 32 -6.70 11.54 4.94
CA PRO A 32 -6.28 10.69 3.85
C PRO A 32 -7.49 9.93 3.28
N ASN A 33 -7.55 9.78 1.97
CA ASN A 33 -8.65 9.06 1.33
C ASN A 33 -8.17 8.30 0.09
N ILE A 34 -8.80 7.17 -0.17
CA ILE A 34 -8.57 6.39 -1.37
C ILE A 34 -9.84 5.65 -1.80
N GLN A 35 -10.18 5.76 -3.07
CA GLN A 35 -11.24 4.96 -3.68
C GLN A 35 -10.72 3.54 -3.88
N LEU A 36 -11.34 2.58 -3.23
CA LEU A 36 -10.98 1.17 -3.41
C LEU A 36 -11.62 0.60 -4.68
N ASN A 37 -10.84 -0.22 -5.35
CA ASN A 37 -11.26 -1.05 -6.45
C ASN A 37 -10.33 -2.29 -6.51
N HIS A 38 -10.63 -3.25 -7.37
CA HIS A 38 -9.85 -4.49 -7.48
C HIS A 38 -8.41 -4.30 -7.98
N GLU A 39 -8.08 -3.14 -8.58
CA GLU A 39 -6.71 -2.81 -8.99
C GLU A 39 -5.86 -2.29 -7.82
N ILE A 40 -6.49 -1.60 -6.87
CA ILE A 40 -5.79 -0.96 -5.75
C ILE A 40 -5.77 -1.87 -4.52
N PHE A 41 -6.89 -2.54 -4.25
CA PHE A 41 -7.01 -3.37 -3.05
C PHE A 41 -7.90 -4.57 -3.30
N TYR A 42 -7.36 -5.74 -3.05
CA TYR A 42 -8.09 -7.00 -3.02
C TYR A 42 -7.54 -7.85 -1.88
N SER A 43 -8.43 -8.44 -1.10
CA SER A 43 -8.04 -9.24 0.05
C SER A 43 -8.81 -10.56 0.09
N GLY A 44 -8.10 -11.63 0.42
CA GLY A 44 -8.67 -12.93 0.68
C GLY A 44 -8.51 -13.30 2.15
N VAL A 45 -9.54 -13.88 2.74
CA VAL A 45 -9.56 -14.25 4.16
C VAL A 45 -10.12 -15.66 4.35
N ALA A 46 -9.53 -16.41 5.28
CA ALA A 46 -10.04 -17.73 5.67
C ALA A 46 -9.53 -18.16 7.05
N LEU A 47 -10.17 -19.19 7.62
CA LEU A 47 -9.56 -19.91 8.69
C LEU A 47 -8.51 -20.91 8.17
N ILE A 48 -7.51 -21.19 9.00
CA ILE A 48 -6.50 -22.22 8.75
C ILE A 48 -6.92 -23.47 9.51
N HIS A 49 -7.07 -24.57 8.79
CA HIS A 49 -7.46 -25.85 9.38
C HIS A 49 -6.40 -26.32 10.39
N PRO A 50 -6.76 -26.55 11.67
CA PRO A 50 -5.79 -26.76 12.74
C PRO A 50 -4.89 -28.00 12.54
N PHE A 51 -5.38 -29.02 11.83
CA PHE A 51 -4.63 -30.27 11.60
C PHE A 51 -3.91 -30.29 10.25
N LEU A 52 -4.42 -29.55 9.24
CA LEU A 52 -3.85 -29.54 7.89
C LEU A 52 -2.91 -28.36 7.63
N GLY A 53 -2.98 -27.32 8.47
CA GLY A 53 -2.16 -26.11 8.33
C GLY A 53 -2.43 -25.32 7.04
N LYS A 54 -3.61 -25.51 6.43
CA LYS A 54 -3.98 -24.86 5.16
C LYS A 54 -5.28 -24.06 5.32
N PRO A 55 -5.43 -22.94 4.59
CA PRO A 55 -6.69 -22.22 4.52
C PRO A 55 -7.81 -23.13 4.03
N TYR A 56 -9.00 -22.98 4.59
CA TYR A 56 -10.19 -23.71 4.16
C TYR A 56 -11.43 -22.83 4.23
N VAL A 57 -12.41 -23.16 3.41
CA VAL A 57 -13.73 -22.52 3.36
C VAL A 57 -14.76 -23.60 3.63
N ASP A 58 -15.45 -23.48 4.76
CA ASP A 58 -16.51 -24.41 5.14
C ASP A 58 -17.63 -23.69 5.88
N PRO A 59 -18.72 -23.33 5.17
CA PRO A 59 -19.87 -22.66 5.77
C PRO A 59 -20.58 -23.48 6.85
N SER A 60 -20.36 -24.80 6.91
CA SER A 60 -20.91 -25.63 7.96
C SER A 60 -20.15 -25.49 9.31
N ILE A 61 -18.94 -24.95 9.30
CA ILE A 61 -18.10 -24.75 10.47
C ILE A 61 -18.11 -23.28 10.91
N TYR A 62 -17.94 -22.35 9.95
CA TYR A 62 -17.86 -20.92 10.23
C TYR A 62 -18.41 -20.06 9.10
N ASN A 63 -18.81 -18.84 9.44
CA ASN A 63 -19.23 -17.83 8.50
C ASN A 63 -18.32 -16.60 8.59
N VAL A 64 -18.18 -15.89 7.48
CA VAL A 64 -17.46 -14.61 7.40
C VAL A 64 -18.45 -13.48 7.12
N LYS A 65 -18.31 -12.38 7.83
CA LYS A 65 -19.05 -11.15 7.58
C LYS A 65 -18.06 -10.02 7.37
N ILE A 66 -18.17 -9.32 6.25
CA ILE A 66 -17.35 -8.15 5.95
C ILE A 66 -18.29 -6.95 5.92
N THR A 67 -18.00 -5.98 6.78
CA THR A 67 -18.82 -4.77 6.92
C THR A 67 -17.95 -3.55 6.65
N TYR A 68 -18.38 -2.72 5.74
CA TYR A 68 -17.83 -1.38 5.57
C TYR A 68 -18.56 -0.44 6.53
N LEU A 69 -17.82 0.30 7.32
CA LEU A 69 -18.35 1.29 8.25
C LEU A 69 -17.84 2.67 7.84
N SER A 70 -18.76 3.58 7.59
CA SER A 70 -18.46 4.99 7.42
C SER A 70 -18.98 5.76 8.61
N GLY A 71 -18.15 6.60 9.21
CA GLY A 71 -18.47 7.37 10.41
C GLY A 71 -18.24 8.85 10.20
N VAL A 72 -19.12 9.65 10.80
CA VAL A 72 -18.97 11.09 10.94
C VAL A 72 -19.00 11.42 12.43
N LYS A 73 -18.10 12.28 12.84
CA LYS A 73 -17.99 12.72 14.23
C LYS A 73 -19.25 13.49 14.64
N ASP A 74 -19.81 13.09 15.75
CA ASP A 74 -20.99 13.71 16.37
C ASP A 74 -20.66 14.00 17.85
N GLY A 75 -20.18 15.19 18.13
CA GLY A 75 -19.63 15.57 19.42
C GLY A 75 -18.35 14.79 19.76
N PHE A 76 -18.39 13.98 20.82
CA PHE A 76 -17.26 13.14 21.26
C PHE A 76 -17.32 11.70 20.73
N SER A 77 -18.35 11.34 19.95
CA SER A 77 -18.54 9.99 19.40
C SER A 77 -18.62 10.01 17.88
N PHE A 78 -18.56 8.83 17.27
CA PHE A 78 -18.83 8.66 15.85
C PHE A 78 -20.18 8.03 15.63
N ARG A 79 -20.93 8.57 14.68
CA ARG A 79 -22.11 7.90 14.15
C ARG A 79 -21.71 7.08 12.95
N TYR A 80 -21.74 5.75 13.08
CA TYR A 80 -21.39 4.82 12.00
C TYR A 80 -22.63 4.38 11.23
N VAL A 81 -22.45 4.28 9.90
CA VAL A 81 -23.40 3.65 9.00
C VAL A 81 -22.79 2.34 8.50
N PRO A 82 -23.29 1.18 8.96
CA PRO A 82 -22.78 -0.11 8.52
C PRO A 82 -23.35 -0.48 7.14
N ASN A 83 -22.51 -1.03 6.27
CA ASN A 83 -22.88 -1.61 5.00
C ASN A 83 -22.23 -2.99 4.89
N VAL A 84 -23.03 -4.06 4.92
CA VAL A 84 -22.54 -5.44 4.80
C VAL A 84 -22.24 -5.70 3.34
N LEU A 85 -20.99 -6.11 3.06
CA LEU A 85 -20.51 -6.38 1.73
C LEU A 85 -20.78 -7.84 1.32
N PRO A 86 -21.18 -8.08 0.08
CA PRO A 86 -21.29 -9.43 -0.44
C PRO A 86 -19.91 -10.07 -0.57
N ILE A 87 -19.80 -11.32 -0.13
CA ILE A 87 -18.59 -12.13 -0.21
C ILE A 87 -18.75 -13.25 -1.21
N GLU A 88 -17.64 -13.69 -1.78
CA GLU A 88 -17.56 -14.85 -2.67
C GLU A 88 -16.24 -15.59 -2.48
N ILE A 89 -16.11 -16.75 -3.07
CA ILE A 89 -14.81 -17.42 -3.20
C ILE A 89 -13.92 -16.56 -4.12
N CYS A 90 -12.67 -16.34 -3.70
CA CYS A 90 -11.76 -15.49 -4.44
C CYS A 90 -11.59 -15.93 -5.89
N ASP A 91 -11.76 -15.03 -6.84
CA ASP A 91 -11.55 -15.25 -8.27
C ASP A 91 -10.32 -14.48 -8.74
N ILE A 92 -9.32 -15.20 -9.27
CA ILE A 92 -8.09 -14.62 -9.79
C ILE A 92 -8.32 -13.59 -10.89
N ASN A 93 -9.41 -13.71 -11.65
CA ASN A 93 -9.70 -12.78 -12.73
C ASN A 93 -10.08 -11.38 -12.26
N LYS A 94 -10.49 -11.26 -11.00
CA LYS A 94 -10.84 -9.99 -10.35
C LYS A 94 -9.64 -9.26 -9.76
N PHE A 95 -8.50 -9.92 -9.60
CA PHE A 95 -7.29 -9.27 -9.14
C PHE A 95 -6.74 -8.32 -10.20
N GLY A 96 -6.16 -7.21 -9.78
CA GLY A 96 -5.41 -6.31 -10.64
C GLY A 96 -4.34 -7.06 -11.45
N SER A 97 -4.05 -6.57 -12.66
CA SER A 97 -3.16 -7.24 -13.62
C SER A 97 -1.80 -7.63 -13.02
N HIS A 98 -1.26 -6.78 -12.15
CA HIS A 98 0.03 -6.99 -11.48
C HIS A 98 0.00 -8.09 -10.41
N TYR A 99 -1.18 -8.38 -9.86
CA TYR A 99 -1.33 -9.33 -8.77
C TYR A 99 -1.76 -10.73 -9.23
N LYS A 100 -2.25 -10.88 -10.46
CA LYS A 100 -2.70 -12.17 -10.99
C LYS A 100 -1.65 -13.26 -10.88
N GLU A 101 -0.39 -12.95 -11.20
CA GLU A 101 0.71 -13.90 -11.09
C GLU A 101 1.03 -14.24 -9.62
N LEU A 102 1.02 -13.25 -8.73
CA LEU A 102 1.31 -13.42 -7.31
C LEU A 102 0.25 -14.30 -6.63
N PHE A 103 -1.02 -13.99 -6.85
CA PHE A 103 -2.14 -14.76 -6.30
C PHE A 103 -2.37 -16.09 -7.02
N GLY A 104 -1.96 -16.21 -8.27
CA GLY A 104 -2.09 -17.48 -9.03
C GLY A 104 -1.30 -18.64 -8.43
N LYS A 105 -0.30 -18.35 -7.59
CA LYS A 105 0.47 -19.35 -6.83
C LYS A 105 -0.24 -19.79 -5.55
N LYS A 106 -1.36 -19.17 -5.17
CA LYS A 106 -2.16 -19.48 -3.98
C LYS A 106 -3.40 -20.27 -4.35
N ASP A 107 -3.86 -21.11 -3.43
CA ASP A 107 -5.12 -21.82 -3.59
C ASP A 107 -6.28 -20.89 -3.21
N LEU A 108 -6.70 -20.07 -4.16
CA LEU A 108 -7.74 -19.05 -3.96
C LEU A 108 -9.13 -19.66 -3.69
N LYS A 109 -9.36 -20.94 -4.02
CA LYS A 109 -10.62 -21.62 -3.72
C LYS A 109 -10.84 -21.82 -2.21
N ASN A 110 -9.81 -21.60 -1.44
CA ASN A 110 -9.83 -21.71 0.02
C ASN A 110 -9.87 -20.35 0.73
N LEU A 111 -10.18 -19.26 0.02
CA LEU A 111 -10.29 -17.92 0.58
C LEU A 111 -11.64 -17.28 0.22
N TYR A 112 -12.20 -16.50 1.15
CA TYR A 112 -13.30 -15.58 0.89
C TYR A 112 -12.75 -14.21 0.50
N CYS A 113 -13.36 -13.60 -0.52
CA CYS A 113 -13.08 -12.24 -0.97
C CYS A 113 -14.36 -11.40 -1.01
N VAL A 114 -14.22 -10.08 -0.94
CA VAL A 114 -15.33 -9.18 -1.23
C VAL A 114 -15.62 -9.22 -2.72
N LYS A 115 -16.90 -9.36 -3.06
CA LYS A 115 -17.33 -9.48 -4.46
C LYS A 115 -17.07 -8.22 -5.27
N ASP A 116 -17.40 -7.06 -4.69
CA ASP A 116 -17.28 -5.76 -5.36
C ASP A 116 -16.79 -4.70 -4.37
N PHE A 117 -15.70 -4.02 -4.71
CA PHE A 117 -15.18 -2.87 -4.00
C PHE A 117 -15.55 -1.59 -4.77
N SER A 118 -16.33 -0.71 -4.12
CA SER A 118 -16.67 0.61 -4.67
C SER A 118 -16.64 1.69 -3.59
N GLN A 119 -16.12 1.39 -2.40
CA GLN A 119 -16.15 2.26 -1.25
C GLN A 119 -14.88 3.10 -1.17
N ILE A 120 -14.98 4.22 -0.46
CA ILE A 120 -13.85 5.10 -0.18
C ILE A 120 -13.38 4.80 1.25
N LEU A 121 -12.13 4.33 1.41
CA LEU A 121 -11.48 4.41 2.71
C LEU A 121 -11.07 5.86 2.95
N GLN A 122 -11.42 6.39 4.11
CA GLN A 122 -11.18 7.78 4.43
C GLN A 122 -10.83 7.96 5.90
N GLY A 123 -9.80 8.77 6.14
CA GLY A 123 -9.43 9.25 7.46
C GLY A 123 -8.95 8.17 8.42
N HIS A 124 -8.68 8.63 9.62
CA HIS A 124 -8.37 7.86 10.80
C HIS A 124 -9.31 8.36 11.92
N GLN A 125 -9.45 7.63 13.01
CA GLN A 125 -10.34 8.01 14.13
C GLN A 125 -10.06 9.38 14.78
N THR A 126 -8.91 10.00 14.42
CA THR A 126 -8.55 11.37 14.83
C THR A 126 -9.24 12.46 14.00
N TYR A 127 -9.81 12.12 12.84
CA TYR A 127 -10.48 13.04 11.94
C TYR A 127 -11.99 13.06 12.15
N ASP A 128 -12.68 14.06 11.59
CA ASP A 128 -14.13 14.17 11.66
C ASP A 128 -14.87 13.18 10.76
N LYS A 129 -14.20 12.63 9.77
CA LYS A 129 -14.69 11.56 8.89
C LYS A 129 -13.73 10.38 8.94
N TYR A 130 -14.29 9.22 9.16
CA TYR A 130 -13.53 8.00 9.27
C TYR A 130 -14.30 6.83 8.67
N SER A 131 -13.64 6.00 7.89
CA SER A 131 -14.22 4.76 7.37
C SER A 131 -13.22 3.61 7.42
N TYR A 132 -13.73 2.40 7.61
CA TYR A 132 -12.93 1.19 7.70
C TYR A 132 -13.74 -0.05 7.31
N TYR A 133 -13.03 -1.13 7.02
CA TYR A 133 -13.63 -2.46 6.89
C TYR A 133 -13.45 -3.23 8.18
N ASN A 134 -14.51 -3.94 8.56
CA ASN A 134 -14.47 -4.89 9.65
C ASN A 134 -14.78 -6.30 9.10
N ILE A 135 -13.83 -7.19 9.24
CA ILE A 135 -13.90 -8.59 8.81
C ILE A 135 -14.05 -9.44 10.06
N GLN A 136 -15.18 -10.12 10.18
CA GLN A 136 -15.51 -10.90 11.37
C GLN A 136 -15.79 -12.36 10.97
N PHE A 137 -15.28 -13.27 11.79
CA PHE A 137 -15.54 -14.69 11.66
C PHE A 137 -16.47 -15.13 12.79
N PHE A 138 -17.51 -15.87 12.45
CA PHE A 138 -18.51 -16.36 13.38
C PHE A 138 -18.58 -17.87 13.32
N PRO A 139 -18.83 -18.58 14.45
CA PRO A 139 -19.11 -20.00 14.40
C PRO A 139 -20.42 -20.27 13.64
N CYS A 140 -20.52 -21.42 12.97
CA CYS A 140 -21.81 -21.84 12.45
C CYS A 140 -22.72 -22.26 13.59
N VAL A 141 -23.90 -21.64 13.67
CA VAL A 141 -24.95 -21.97 14.65
C VAL A 141 -26.26 -22.21 13.90
N ASN A 142 -26.88 -23.36 14.11
CA ASN A 142 -28.17 -23.66 13.51
C ASN A 142 -29.23 -22.71 14.10
N SER A 143 -29.82 -21.91 13.24
CA SER A 143 -30.97 -21.07 13.59
C SER A 143 -32.15 -21.39 12.67
N SER A 144 -33.36 -21.11 13.14
CA SER A 144 -34.58 -21.31 12.34
C SER A 144 -34.63 -20.45 11.06
N THR A 145 -33.74 -19.46 10.94
CA THR A 145 -33.66 -18.53 9.80
C THR A 145 -32.54 -18.85 8.82
N ASN A 146 -31.57 -19.70 9.20
CA ASN A 146 -30.46 -20.06 8.33
C ASN A 146 -30.70 -21.45 7.71
N ASN A 147 -30.77 -21.49 6.40
CA ASN A 147 -30.84 -22.74 5.62
C ASN A 147 -29.51 -23.52 5.61
N ASN A 148 -28.48 -23.04 6.28
CA ASN A 148 -27.19 -23.69 6.35
C ASN A 148 -27.25 -24.79 7.43
N MET A 149 -27.03 -26.02 7.01
CA MET A 149 -26.87 -27.14 7.94
C MET A 149 -25.47 -27.08 8.52
N CYS A 150 -25.35 -26.63 9.77
CA CYS A 150 -24.06 -26.62 10.47
C CYS A 150 -23.59 -28.04 10.79
N ALA A 151 -22.29 -28.24 10.79
CA ALA A 151 -21.69 -29.50 11.25
C ALA A 151 -22.06 -29.80 12.71
N PRO A 152 -21.93 -31.05 13.14
CA PRO A 152 -22.13 -31.40 14.55
C PRO A 152 -21.31 -30.51 15.50
N LYS A 153 -21.92 -30.11 16.62
CA LYS A 153 -21.27 -29.19 17.59
C LYS A 153 -19.88 -29.67 18.04
N ALA A 154 -19.70 -30.96 18.17
CA ALA A 154 -18.40 -31.55 18.54
C ALA A 154 -17.30 -31.22 17.51
N ASN A 155 -17.63 -31.32 16.20
CA ASN A 155 -16.70 -31.02 15.12
C ASN A 155 -16.38 -29.52 15.09
N ILE A 156 -17.39 -28.66 15.24
CA ILE A 156 -17.19 -27.20 15.29
C ILE A 156 -16.27 -26.85 16.45
N THR A 157 -16.56 -27.38 17.64
CA THR A 157 -15.73 -27.16 18.84
C THR A 157 -14.30 -27.65 18.62
N GLN A 158 -14.12 -28.85 18.06
CA GLN A 158 -12.78 -29.38 17.79
C GLN A 158 -11.96 -28.50 16.84
N LEU A 159 -12.57 -27.98 15.80
CA LEU A 159 -11.90 -27.14 14.80
C LEU A 159 -11.68 -25.70 15.27
N LEU A 160 -12.56 -25.18 16.14
CA LEU A 160 -12.51 -23.80 16.61
C LEU A 160 -11.94 -23.62 18.02
N THR A 161 -11.46 -24.69 18.68
CA THR A 161 -10.77 -24.56 19.97
C THR A 161 -9.42 -23.86 19.84
N LYS A 162 -8.66 -24.20 18.80
CA LYS A 162 -7.41 -23.56 18.42
C LYS A 162 -7.32 -23.59 16.91
N PHE A 163 -7.32 -22.44 16.28
CA PHE A 163 -7.33 -22.32 14.83
C PHE A 163 -6.45 -21.17 14.37
N GLY A 164 -6.04 -21.22 13.12
CA GLY A 164 -5.38 -20.10 12.47
C GLY A 164 -6.37 -19.26 11.66
N VAL A 165 -6.03 -18.00 11.46
CA VAL A 165 -6.71 -17.10 10.52
C VAL A 165 -5.67 -16.55 9.56
N THR A 166 -5.97 -16.50 8.29
CA THR A 166 -5.11 -15.89 7.28
C THR A 166 -5.81 -14.76 6.56
N PHE A 167 -5.05 -13.68 6.35
CA PHE A 167 -5.41 -12.53 5.54
C PHE A 167 -4.34 -12.39 4.47
N ALA A 168 -4.71 -12.59 3.21
CA ALA A 168 -3.84 -12.40 2.05
C ALA A 168 -4.29 -11.14 1.31
N MET A 169 -3.43 -10.15 1.19
CA MET A 169 -3.77 -8.82 0.70
C MET A 169 -2.75 -8.32 -0.31
N GLN A 170 -3.22 -7.53 -1.26
CA GLN A 170 -2.35 -6.77 -2.15
C GLN A 170 -1.57 -5.73 -1.34
N ASP A 171 -0.30 -5.58 -1.65
CA ASP A 171 0.59 -4.59 -1.02
C ASP A 171 1.61 -4.08 -2.04
N VAL A 172 2.29 -2.98 -1.72
CA VAL A 172 3.27 -2.37 -2.61
C VAL A 172 4.56 -2.01 -1.86
N ASP A 173 5.68 -2.19 -2.54
CA ASP A 173 6.97 -1.65 -2.13
C ASP A 173 7.39 -0.53 -3.07
N LEU A 174 7.92 0.55 -2.49
CA LEU A 174 8.43 1.67 -3.24
C LEU A 174 9.87 1.41 -3.70
N THR A 175 10.14 1.68 -4.96
CA THR A 175 11.47 1.70 -5.57
C THR A 175 11.67 3.03 -6.30
N PRO A 176 11.88 4.14 -5.55
CA PRO A 176 11.88 5.48 -6.12
C PRO A 176 12.89 5.69 -7.24
N GLN A 177 14.00 4.95 -7.18
CA GLN A 177 15.08 5.02 -8.16
C GLN A 177 14.68 4.44 -9.53
N ASP A 178 13.71 3.53 -9.58
CA ASP A 178 13.20 3.00 -10.84
C ASP A 178 12.17 3.98 -11.42
N TYR A 179 12.59 4.77 -12.41
CA TYR A 179 11.70 5.74 -13.05
C TYR A 179 10.50 5.07 -13.71
N LYS A 180 10.71 3.93 -14.38
CA LYS A 180 9.67 3.24 -15.15
C LYS A 180 8.68 2.52 -14.25
N ASN A 181 9.20 1.84 -13.22
CA ASN A 181 8.42 0.99 -12.33
C ASN A 181 8.72 1.31 -10.87
N PRO A 182 8.24 2.48 -10.37
CA PRO A 182 8.51 2.91 -9.00
C PRO A 182 7.85 2.03 -7.95
N ILE A 183 6.93 1.18 -8.38
CA ILE A 183 6.13 0.31 -7.52
C ILE A 183 6.44 -1.14 -7.84
N LYS A 184 6.76 -1.90 -6.81
CA LYS A 184 6.79 -3.37 -6.86
C LYS A 184 5.60 -3.92 -6.12
N HIS A 185 4.71 -4.57 -6.85
CA HIS A 185 3.55 -5.23 -6.28
C HIS A 185 3.97 -6.51 -5.54
N ARG A 186 3.43 -6.72 -4.37
CA ARG A 186 3.66 -7.92 -3.57
C ARG A 186 2.37 -8.42 -2.91
N LEU A 187 2.41 -9.65 -2.47
CA LEU A 187 1.39 -10.24 -1.61
C LEU A 187 1.84 -10.11 -0.15
N LYS A 188 1.04 -9.44 0.66
CA LYS A 188 1.18 -9.43 2.10
C LYS A 188 0.27 -10.50 2.69
N GLU A 189 0.84 -11.39 3.48
CA GLU A 189 0.08 -12.41 4.20
C GLU A 189 0.27 -12.22 5.71
N VAL A 190 -0.83 -12.12 6.42
CA VAL A 190 -0.86 -12.04 7.87
C VAL A 190 -1.59 -13.27 8.38
N SER A 191 -0.89 -14.09 9.15
CA SER A 191 -1.47 -15.30 9.76
C SER A 191 -1.41 -15.17 11.29
N LEU A 192 -2.52 -15.45 11.93
CA LEU A 192 -2.71 -15.34 13.37
C LEU A 192 -3.22 -16.66 13.91
N ILE A 193 -2.88 -16.96 15.16
CA ILE A 193 -3.40 -18.13 15.89
C ILE A 193 -4.38 -17.60 16.95
N VAL A 194 -5.58 -18.15 16.94
CA VAL A 194 -6.66 -17.81 17.88
C VAL A 194 -6.96 -19.04 18.73
N GLU A 195 -7.18 -18.81 20.02
CA GLU A 195 -7.60 -19.85 20.97
C GLU A 195 -8.99 -19.51 21.53
N SER A 196 -9.81 -20.51 21.80
CA SER A 196 -11.21 -20.34 22.22
C SER A 196 -11.40 -19.64 23.58
N ASN A 197 -10.34 -19.44 24.35
CA ASN A 197 -10.36 -18.71 25.60
C ASN A 197 -9.99 -17.23 25.48
N MET A 198 -9.76 -16.75 24.27
CA MET A 198 -9.40 -15.36 24.00
C MET A 198 -10.15 -14.83 22.78
N TYR A 199 -10.81 -13.70 22.95
CA TYR A 199 -11.27 -12.89 21.83
C TYR A 199 -10.09 -12.05 21.32
N MET A 200 -9.92 -12.04 20.03
CA MET A 200 -8.86 -11.28 19.37
C MET A 200 -9.46 -10.21 18.45
N GLU A 201 -8.98 -9.00 18.61
CA GLU A 201 -9.28 -7.89 17.72
C GLU A 201 -7.98 -7.38 17.10
N VAL A 202 -7.96 -7.25 15.79
CA VAL A 202 -6.79 -6.83 15.03
C VAL A 202 -7.12 -5.58 14.27
N HIS A 203 -6.38 -4.51 14.53
CA HIS A 203 -6.46 -3.27 13.78
C HIS A 203 -5.29 -3.19 12.80
N SER A 204 -5.57 -3.27 11.53
CA SER A 204 -4.59 -3.15 10.45
C SER A 204 -4.66 -1.75 9.85
N TYR A 205 -3.53 -1.07 9.86
CA TYR A 205 -3.40 0.28 9.31
C TYR A 205 -2.66 0.25 7.99
N TRP A 206 -3.21 1.01 7.05
CA TRP A 206 -2.72 1.13 5.69
C TRP A 206 -2.45 2.59 5.39
N ARG A 207 -1.29 2.86 4.82
CA ARG A 207 -0.90 4.20 4.44
C ARG A 207 -1.22 4.45 2.98
N VAL A 208 -1.83 5.60 2.71
CA VAL A 208 -1.98 6.12 1.34
C VAL A 208 -0.63 6.66 0.88
N ILE A 209 -0.20 6.21 -0.28
CA ILE A 209 1.02 6.69 -0.93
C ILE A 209 0.62 7.41 -2.20
N ASN A 210 1.00 8.68 -2.29
CA ASN A 210 0.87 9.49 -3.48
C ASN A 210 2.23 9.57 -4.16
N ILE A 211 2.34 9.13 -5.40
CA ILE A 211 3.56 9.27 -6.20
C ILE A 211 3.32 10.36 -7.22
N GLU A 212 4.11 11.42 -7.13
CA GLU A 212 4.11 12.52 -8.08
C GLU A 212 5.40 12.46 -8.91
N THR A 213 5.27 12.14 -10.18
CA THR A 213 6.40 12.09 -11.11
C THR A 213 6.36 13.29 -12.03
N ASP A 214 7.38 14.14 -11.95
CA ASP A 214 7.54 15.27 -12.84
C ASP A 214 8.08 14.80 -14.20
N GLU A 215 7.21 14.84 -15.22
CA GLU A 215 7.51 14.44 -16.60
C GLU A 215 7.94 15.60 -17.49
N ASP A 216 8.08 16.83 -16.96
CA ASP A 216 8.55 17.99 -17.72
C ASP A 216 10.01 17.81 -18.13
N ILE A 217 10.27 17.75 -19.43
CA ILE A 217 11.61 17.59 -20.02
C ILE A 217 12.42 18.88 -19.92
N PHE A 218 11.76 20.02 -20.05
CA PHE A 218 12.45 21.31 -20.15
C PHE A 218 12.80 21.91 -18.78
N GLY A 219 12.04 21.62 -17.74
CA GLY A 219 12.22 22.21 -16.40
C GLY A 219 11.58 23.59 -16.27
N LEU A 220 10.51 23.83 -17.03
CA LEU A 220 9.79 25.13 -17.01
C LEU A 220 8.76 25.20 -15.87
N GLY A 221 8.63 24.16 -15.05
CA GLY A 221 7.74 24.15 -13.88
C GLY A 221 6.26 24.19 -14.22
N THR A 222 5.86 23.77 -15.41
CA THR A 222 4.45 23.73 -15.79
C THR A 222 3.79 22.55 -15.08
N SER A 223 2.81 22.85 -14.22
CA SER A 223 2.08 21.87 -13.40
C SER A 223 1.33 20.78 -14.20
N ASN A 224 1.24 20.93 -15.51
CA ASN A 224 0.47 20.05 -16.39
C ASN A 224 1.17 18.72 -16.72
N ASN A 225 2.45 18.57 -16.38
CA ASN A 225 3.25 17.39 -16.71
C ASN A 225 3.62 16.56 -15.47
N ILE A 226 2.80 16.61 -14.42
CA ILE A 226 2.99 15.78 -13.23
C ILE A 226 2.05 14.59 -13.29
N ARG A 227 2.62 13.37 -13.40
CA ARG A 227 1.87 12.13 -13.28
C ARG A 227 1.65 11.83 -11.80
N LYS A 228 0.38 11.66 -11.41
CA LYS A 228 -0.02 11.34 -10.05
C LYS A 228 -0.63 9.97 -9.98
N GLU A 229 -0.14 9.16 -9.06
CA GLU A 229 -0.62 7.81 -8.81
C GLU A 229 -0.83 7.60 -7.32
N LYS A 230 -1.90 6.88 -6.95
CA LYS A 230 -2.21 6.55 -5.55
C LYS A 230 -2.17 5.05 -5.33
N TYR A 231 -1.56 4.65 -4.21
CA TYR A 231 -1.45 3.25 -3.81
C TYR A 231 -1.75 3.09 -2.31
N LEU A 232 -2.04 1.85 -1.93
CA LEU A 232 -2.14 1.45 -0.53
C LEU A 232 -0.95 0.57 -0.15
N LYS A 233 -0.27 0.95 0.93
CA LYS A 233 0.81 0.18 1.52
C LYS A 233 0.44 -0.27 2.91
N TYR A 234 0.62 -1.55 3.19
CA TYR A 234 0.51 -2.06 4.55
C TYR A 234 1.58 -1.41 5.44
N GLU A 235 1.16 -0.88 6.58
CA GLU A 235 2.07 -0.25 7.54
C GLU A 235 2.28 -1.15 8.74
N GLN A 236 1.23 -1.43 9.48
CA GLN A 236 1.29 -2.23 10.69
C GLN A 236 -0.07 -2.84 11.08
N ALA A 237 -0.02 -3.82 11.97
CA ALA A 237 -1.22 -4.30 12.67
C ALA A 237 -1.01 -4.19 14.18
N GLN A 238 -2.02 -3.71 14.87
CA GLN A 238 -2.12 -3.74 16.31
C GLN A 238 -3.05 -4.89 16.71
N ILE A 239 -2.59 -5.75 17.58
CA ILE A 239 -3.37 -6.91 18.06
C ILE A 239 -3.79 -6.62 19.50
N LEU A 240 -5.09 -6.63 19.73
CA LEU A 240 -5.70 -6.48 21.03
C LEU A 240 -6.26 -7.85 21.46
N TYR A 241 -5.91 -8.25 22.66
CA TYR A 241 -6.43 -9.47 23.25
C TYR A 241 -7.37 -9.12 24.39
N SER A 242 -8.57 -9.71 24.35
CA SER A 242 -9.50 -9.68 25.46
C SER A 242 -9.64 -11.08 26.04
N ARG A 243 -9.48 -11.21 27.37
CA ARG A 243 -9.75 -12.47 28.06
C ARG A 243 -11.25 -12.68 28.15
N GLY A 244 -11.72 -13.79 27.63
CA GLY A 244 -13.12 -14.22 27.71
C GLY A 244 -13.30 -15.52 26.94
N GLN A 245 -14.10 -16.42 27.45
CA GLN A 245 -14.43 -17.62 26.69
C GLN A 245 -15.26 -17.23 25.47
N LEU A 246 -14.80 -17.61 24.30
CA LEU A 246 -15.62 -17.51 23.08
C LEU A 246 -16.84 -18.41 23.24
N ASN A 247 -18.01 -17.82 23.13
CA ASN A 247 -19.25 -18.58 23.14
C ASN A 247 -19.52 -19.14 21.74
N LEU A 248 -18.98 -20.31 21.46
CA LEU A 248 -19.18 -21.00 20.16
C LEU A 248 -20.64 -21.35 19.86
N SER A 249 -21.56 -21.11 20.79
CA SER A 249 -23.00 -21.31 20.61
C SER A 249 -23.77 -20.01 20.34
N ASP A 250 -23.08 -18.88 20.35
CA ASP A 250 -23.67 -17.57 20.11
C ASP A 250 -23.35 -17.12 18.65
N PRO A 251 -24.35 -17.00 17.78
CA PRO A 251 -24.14 -16.58 16.40
C PRO A 251 -23.69 -15.13 16.25
N ASP A 252 -23.86 -14.31 17.28
CA ASP A 252 -23.57 -12.87 17.24
C ASP A 252 -22.18 -12.53 17.83
N THR A 253 -21.56 -13.48 18.51
CA THR A 253 -20.21 -13.31 19.08
C THR A 253 -19.15 -13.74 18.07
N PRO A 254 -18.35 -12.79 17.53
CA PRO A 254 -17.29 -13.15 16.58
C PRO A 254 -16.14 -13.91 17.25
N LEU A 255 -15.54 -14.84 16.52
CA LEU A 255 -14.33 -15.55 16.91
C LEU A 255 -13.10 -14.62 16.89
N ILE A 256 -13.05 -13.77 15.90
CA ILE A 256 -12.03 -12.74 15.69
C ILE A 256 -12.63 -11.60 14.87
N SER A 257 -12.19 -10.39 15.15
CA SER A 257 -12.49 -9.19 14.38
C SER A 257 -11.20 -8.61 13.81
N PHE A 258 -11.17 -8.35 12.51
CA PHE A 258 -10.04 -7.75 11.82
C PHE A 258 -10.48 -6.47 11.15
N THR A 259 -9.96 -5.34 11.63
CA THR A 259 -10.28 -4.00 11.13
C THR A 259 -9.19 -3.54 10.16
N VAL A 260 -9.61 -3.08 8.99
CA VAL A 260 -8.75 -2.48 7.97
C VAL A 260 -9.10 -1.01 7.84
N GLY A 261 -8.21 -0.15 8.27
CA GLY A 261 -8.37 1.31 8.23
C GLY A 261 -7.14 2.01 7.67
N LEU A 262 -7.25 3.32 7.46
CA LEU A 262 -6.11 4.12 7.03
C LEU A 262 -5.27 4.58 8.23
N SER A 263 -3.99 4.73 7.99
CA SER A 263 -3.07 5.44 8.87
C SER A 263 -3.39 6.93 8.89
N GLU A 264 -2.96 7.61 9.95
CA GLU A 264 -3.20 9.04 10.14
C GLU A 264 -2.50 9.92 9.09
N GLN A 265 -1.39 9.44 8.55
CA GLN A 265 -0.54 10.19 7.63
C GLN A 265 -0.57 9.59 6.22
N GLU A 266 -0.53 10.47 5.22
CA GLU A 266 -0.20 10.10 3.85
C GLU A 266 1.31 10.26 3.62
N LEU A 267 1.87 9.44 2.75
CA LEU A 267 3.20 9.62 2.21
C LEU A 267 3.09 10.18 0.79
N THR A 268 3.65 11.36 0.56
CA THR A 268 3.79 11.89 -0.80
C THR A 268 5.26 11.79 -1.21
N GLU A 269 5.50 11.08 -2.29
CA GLU A 269 6.80 10.91 -2.88
C GLU A 269 6.87 11.66 -4.22
N THR A 270 7.60 12.76 -4.22
CA THR A 270 7.84 13.56 -5.43
C THR A 270 9.15 13.12 -6.08
N ARG A 271 9.08 12.73 -7.35
CA ARG A 271 10.22 12.28 -8.14
C ARG A 271 10.50 13.22 -9.29
N THR A 272 11.74 13.61 -9.39
CA THR A 272 12.24 14.45 -10.49
C THR A 272 13.47 13.80 -11.13
N TYR A 273 13.78 14.18 -12.35
CA TYR A 273 14.97 13.75 -13.07
C TYR A 273 15.65 14.95 -13.72
N PRO A 274 16.93 14.82 -14.15
CA PRO A 274 17.65 15.93 -14.76
C PRO A 274 16.88 16.55 -15.94
N LYS A 275 16.69 17.86 -15.90
CA LYS A 275 15.96 18.63 -16.92
C LYS A 275 16.92 19.20 -17.94
N LEU A 276 16.42 19.48 -19.15
CA LEU A 276 17.24 20.02 -20.22
C LEU A 276 17.93 21.33 -19.82
N ILE A 277 17.21 22.24 -19.17
CA ILE A 277 17.78 23.50 -18.69
C ILE A 277 18.91 23.26 -17.67
N ALA A 278 18.74 22.30 -16.76
CA ALA A 278 19.78 21.95 -15.79
C ALA A 278 21.01 21.37 -16.50
N VAL A 279 20.81 20.49 -17.49
CA VAL A 279 21.91 19.93 -18.31
C VAL A 279 22.67 21.03 -19.06
N ILE A 280 21.96 22.00 -19.64
CA ILE A 280 22.60 23.15 -20.33
C ILE A 280 23.37 24.01 -19.32
N GLY A 281 22.80 24.24 -18.12
CA GLY A 281 23.49 24.97 -17.05
C GLY A 281 24.76 24.28 -16.57
N ASP A 282 24.72 22.97 -16.35
CA ASP A 282 25.87 22.15 -15.96
C ASP A 282 27.01 22.23 -17.00
N VAL A 283 26.65 22.15 -18.30
CA VAL A 283 27.62 22.24 -19.39
C VAL A 283 28.19 23.66 -19.50
N GLY A 284 27.36 24.69 -19.34
CA GLY A 284 27.77 26.09 -19.33
C GLY A 284 28.76 26.37 -18.19
N GLY A 285 28.45 25.97 -16.97
CA GLY A 285 29.33 26.11 -15.82
C GLY A 285 30.66 25.35 -15.98
N PHE A 286 30.61 24.13 -16.53
CA PHE A 286 31.82 23.36 -16.84
C PHE A 286 32.72 24.07 -17.86
N MET A 287 32.13 24.67 -18.90
CA MET A 287 32.86 25.46 -19.91
C MET A 287 33.51 26.69 -19.27
N GLU A 288 32.83 27.37 -18.39
CA GLU A 288 33.36 28.57 -17.70
C GLU A 288 34.60 28.23 -16.88
N VAL A 289 34.57 27.11 -16.13
CA VAL A 289 35.73 26.63 -15.34
C VAL A 289 36.90 26.29 -16.27
N ILE A 290 36.66 25.65 -17.41
CA ILE A 290 37.70 25.33 -18.38
C ILE A 290 38.31 26.62 -18.96
N PHE A 291 37.49 27.57 -19.43
CA PHE A 291 37.97 28.82 -19.99
C PHE A 291 38.75 29.66 -18.96
N SER A 292 38.25 29.74 -17.72
CA SER A 292 38.96 30.44 -16.64
C SER A 292 40.32 29.79 -16.35
N GLY A 293 40.39 28.46 -16.28
CA GLY A 293 41.64 27.74 -16.10
C GLY A 293 42.63 27.97 -17.24
N PHE A 294 42.18 27.92 -18.50
CA PHE A 294 43.03 28.21 -19.65
C PHE A 294 43.49 29.67 -19.68
N SER A 295 42.66 30.63 -19.28
CA SER A 295 43.00 32.03 -19.19
C SER A 295 44.14 32.27 -18.20
N VAL A 296 44.08 31.65 -17.02
CA VAL A 296 45.15 31.72 -16.03
C VAL A 296 46.46 31.12 -16.56
N LEU A 297 46.38 29.93 -17.17
CA LEU A 297 47.57 29.29 -17.76
C LEU A 297 48.17 30.14 -18.90
N ALA A 298 47.34 30.71 -19.76
CA ALA A 298 47.78 31.59 -20.82
C ALA A 298 48.44 32.87 -20.27
N ALA A 299 47.90 33.45 -19.22
CA ALA A 299 48.50 34.61 -18.56
C ALA A 299 49.91 34.28 -18.01
N ILE A 300 50.06 33.16 -17.31
CA ILE A 300 51.33 32.73 -16.75
C ILE A 300 52.36 32.47 -17.88
N LEU A 301 51.95 31.77 -18.94
CA LEU A 301 52.83 31.49 -20.09
C LEU A 301 53.25 32.78 -20.81
N THR A 302 52.33 33.70 -21.01
CA THR A 302 52.61 34.98 -21.70
C THR A 302 53.59 35.82 -20.87
N GLU A 303 53.40 35.91 -19.55
CA GLU A 303 54.31 36.60 -18.66
C GLU A 303 55.70 35.96 -18.66
N THR A 304 55.78 34.63 -18.58
CA THR A 304 57.03 33.89 -18.62
C THR A 304 57.80 34.10 -19.93
N LEU A 305 57.08 34.03 -21.07
CA LEU A 305 57.68 34.26 -22.40
C LEU A 305 58.10 35.74 -22.58
N TYR A 306 57.33 36.70 -22.06
CA TYR A 306 57.69 38.09 -22.10
C TYR A 306 58.95 38.39 -21.31
N GLN A 307 59.08 37.86 -20.10
CA GLN A 307 60.29 38.01 -19.28
C GLN A 307 61.53 37.38 -19.94
N LYS A 308 61.39 36.21 -20.63
CA LYS A 308 62.47 35.60 -21.43
C LYS A 308 62.86 36.40 -22.67
N SER A 309 62.00 37.20 -23.22
CA SER A 309 62.28 38.02 -24.39
C SER A 309 62.98 39.34 -24.07
N LEU A 310 63.00 39.74 -22.81
CA LEU A 310 63.66 40.94 -22.30
C LEU A 310 65.08 40.72 -21.81
N VAL A 311 65.57 39.48 -21.74
CA VAL A 311 66.92 39.09 -21.44
C VAL A 311 67.64 38.67 -22.73
#